data_44be69050ea048775cdde839c97d9c3e
#
_entry.id   44be69050ea048775cdde839c97d9c3e
#
_cell.length_a   1.000
_cell.length_b   1.000
_cell.length_c   1.000
_cell.angle_alpha   90.00
_cell.angle_beta   90.00
_cell.angle_gamma   90.00
#
_symmetry.space_group_name_H-M   'P 1'
#
loop_
_entity.id
_entity.type
_entity.pdbx_description
1 polymer ?
#
loop_
_entity_poly.entity_id
_entity_poly.type
_entity_poly.pdbx_seq_one_letter_code
_entity_poly.pdbx_strand_id
1 'polypeptide(L)'
;MTDVRVRFCPSPTGTPHVGLIRTALFNWAFARHHGGTFVFRIEDTDAARDSEESYHAILDALRWLGLTWDEGPEVGGPYGPYRQSQRRELHLDVVQRLLAAGEAYESFSTPDEVEARHRAAGRDPKLGYDNFDRDLTPEQIAAYKAEGRPAVVRLRMPATDLVWNDLVRGEITAKAGTVPDFALTRGTGDPLYTLVNPVDDALMKITHVLRGEDLLSSTPRQLALYAALQRIGVAEFTPEFGHLPFVMGQGNKKLSKRDPESNLFAHRDRGFIPEGLLNYLALLGWSLADDRDVFSMAEMVDAFEISKVNSNPARFDQKKADAINAEHIRLLDTGDFAHRLREFLTAQGHIGAEVDDGVFAAAAELVQTRIVVLGDAWDLLKFLFVPAEEFAVDEAAAQKNLGPDAVPVVQAAVAALDGVSDWTPPVLEEALKKALVDDLGLKPRKAFGPVRVAVTGSHISPPLYESLELLGREVTMRRLRAALA
;
A
#
# COMPACT_ATOMS: atom_id res chain seq x y z
N MET A 1 -30.44 -6.82 11.38
CA MET A 1 -29.46 -5.92 10.76
C MET A 1 -28.89 -6.70 9.60
N THR A 2 -28.81 -6.12 8.41
CA THR A 2 -28.15 -6.75 7.25
C THR A 2 -26.66 -6.87 7.59
N ASP A 3 -26.08 -8.06 7.38
CA ASP A 3 -24.65 -8.27 7.63
C ASP A 3 -23.84 -7.27 6.79
N VAL A 4 -22.85 -6.63 7.40
CA VAL A 4 -22.01 -5.66 6.71
C VAL A 4 -21.22 -6.37 5.61
N ARG A 5 -21.29 -5.84 4.40
CA ARG A 5 -20.54 -6.32 3.24
C ARG A 5 -19.90 -5.14 2.53
N VAL A 6 -18.59 -5.15 2.45
CA VAL A 6 -17.78 -4.15 1.76
C VAL A 6 -16.95 -4.80 0.67
N ARG A 7 -16.37 -3.99 -0.21
CA ARG A 7 -15.54 -4.53 -1.29
C ARG A 7 -14.32 -3.67 -1.56
N PHE A 8 -13.27 -4.36 -1.94
CA PHE A 8 -12.10 -3.81 -2.60
C PHE A 8 -12.13 -4.27 -4.06
N CYS A 9 -12.17 -3.33 -4.99
CA CYS A 9 -12.41 -3.64 -6.40
C CYS A 9 -11.42 -2.86 -7.31
N PRO A 10 -10.13 -3.23 -7.29
CA PRO A 10 -9.12 -2.60 -8.12
C PRO A 10 -9.22 -3.03 -9.59
N SER A 11 -8.87 -2.11 -10.49
CA SER A 11 -8.49 -2.47 -11.85
C SER A 11 -7.05 -2.96 -11.88
N PRO A 12 -6.73 -4.09 -12.52
CA PRO A 12 -5.39 -4.66 -12.52
C PRO A 12 -4.47 -3.92 -13.51
N THR A 13 -4.10 -2.68 -13.17
CA THR A 13 -3.31 -1.77 -14.01
C THR A 13 -2.03 -1.30 -13.31
N GLY A 14 -0.91 -1.88 -13.67
CA GLY A 14 0.41 -1.54 -13.12
C GLY A 14 0.60 -1.97 -11.67
N THR A 15 1.63 -1.41 -11.03
CA THR A 15 2.01 -1.76 -9.65
C THR A 15 1.04 -1.18 -8.62
N PRO A 16 0.67 -1.93 -7.57
CA PRO A 16 -0.11 -1.41 -6.45
C PRO A 16 0.55 -0.21 -5.80
N HIS A 17 -0.23 0.83 -5.53
CA HIS A 17 0.25 2.03 -4.85
C HIS A 17 -0.36 2.16 -3.45
N VAL A 18 0.33 2.88 -2.57
CA VAL A 18 -0.06 3.04 -1.16
C VAL A 18 -1.50 3.56 -0.97
N GLY A 19 -1.98 4.45 -1.85
CA GLY A 19 -3.36 4.94 -1.78
C GLY A 19 -4.40 3.87 -2.10
N LEU A 20 -4.10 2.93 -3.01
CA LEU A 20 -4.95 1.78 -3.30
C LEU A 20 -5.01 0.84 -2.09
N ILE A 21 -3.86 0.55 -1.50
CA ILE A 21 -3.76 -0.33 -0.32
C ILE A 21 -4.42 0.30 0.90
N ARG A 22 -4.32 1.63 1.11
CA ARG A 22 -5.07 2.32 2.17
C ARG A 22 -6.59 2.10 2.00
N THR A 23 -7.10 2.16 0.77
CA THR A 23 -8.51 1.89 0.51
C THR A 23 -8.87 0.44 0.85
N ALA A 24 -8.02 -0.52 0.50
CA ALA A 24 -8.19 -1.92 0.89
C ALA A 24 -8.20 -2.07 2.42
N LEU A 25 -7.24 -1.46 3.11
CA LEU A 25 -7.12 -1.49 4.57
C LEU A 25 -8.36 -0.96 5.27
N PHE A 26 -8.92 0.17 4.83
CA PHE A 26 -10.10 0.76 5.46
C PHE A 26 -11.36 -0.09 5.24
N ASN A 27 -11.53 -0.68 4.04
CA ASN A 27 -12.59 -1.66 3.81
C ASN A 27 -12.41 -2.91 4.68
N TRP A 28 -11.19 -3.45 4.74
CA TRP A 28 -10.86 -4.61 5.55
C TRP A 28 -11.12 -4.35 7.05
N ALA A 29 -10.61 -3.23 7.58
CA ALA A 29 -10.83 -2.86 8.99
C ALA A 29 -12.31 -2.67 9.31
N PHE A 30 -13.07 -2.01 8.42
CA PHE A 30 -14.51 -1.84 8.57
C PHE A 30 -15.25 -3.18 8.59
N ALA A 31 -14.92 -4.09 7.66
CA ALA A 31 -15.51 -5.42 7.66
C ALA A 31 -15.19 -6.18 8.96
N ARG A 32 -13.94 -6.21 9.38
CA ARG A 32 -13.51 -6.92 10.58
C ARG A 32 -14.13 -6.34 11.85
N HIS A 33 -14.19 -5.01 11.97
CA HIS A 33 -14.84 -4.33 13.10
C HIS A 33 -16.30 -4.73 13.30
N HIS A 34 -17.03 -4.86 12.19
CA HIS A 34 -18.46 -5.23 12.22
C HIS A 34 -18.73 -6.73 12.13
N GLY A 35 -17.71 -7.59 12.12
CA GLY A 35 -17.88 -9.02 11.87
C GLY A 35 -18.49 -9.34 10.50
N GLY A 36 -18.27 -8.45 9.53
CA GLY A 36 -18.83 -8.49 8.19
C GLY A 36 -17.93 -9.20 7.17
N THR A 37 -18.31 -9.11 5.91
CA THR A 37 -17.63 -9.74 4.77
C THR A 37 -16.81 -8.72 3.98
N PHE A 38 -15.54 -9.04 3.74
CA PHE A 38 -14.66 -8.29 2.86
C PHE A 38 -14.54 -9.02 1.51
N VAL A 39 -15.13 -8.42 0.46
CA VAL A 39 -15.16 -8.97 -0.90
C VAL A 39 -14.01 -8.37 -1.72
N PHE A 40 -13.24 -9.22 -2.36
CA PHE A 40 -12.25 -8.82 -3.35
C PHE A 40 -12.79 -9.10 -4.75
N ARG A 41 -12.95 -8.05 -5.57
CA ARG A 41 -13.45 -8.13 -6.94
C ARG A 41 -12.48 -7.45 -7.90
N ILE A 42 -12.20 -8.05 -9.03
CA ILE A 42 -11.32 -7.49 -10.06
C ILE A 42 -12.15 -6.77 -11.13
N GLU A 43 -11.85 -5.50 -11.35
CA GLU A 43 -12.47 -4.66 -12.39
C GLU A 43 -11.61 -4.65 -13.65
N ASP A 44 -11.63 -5.77 -14.39
CA ASP A 44 -10.85 -6.06 -15.59
C ASP A 44 -11.67 -5.92 -16.89
N THR A 45 -12.44 -4.85 -17.00
CA THR A 45 -13.25 -4.56 -18.20
C THR A 45 -12.53 -3.75 -19.28
N ASP A 46 -11.31 -3.28 -19.00
CA ASP A 46 -10.49 -2.52 -19.93
C ASP A 46 -9.26 -3.35 -20.38
N ALA A 47 -9.50 -4.27 -21.31
CA ALA A 47 -8.48 -5.19 -21.83
C ALA A 47 -7.23 -4.49 -22.41
N ALA A 48 -7.28 -3.19 -22.72
CA ALA A 48 -6.14 -2.44 -23.21
C ALA A 48 -5.17 -2.02 -22.08
N ARG A 49 -5.63 -1.96 -20.84
CA ARG A 49 -4.83 -1.53 -19.68
C ARG A 49 -4.64 -2.61 -18.62
N ASP A 50 -5.51 -3.61 -18.61
CA ASP A 50 -5.51 -4.68 -17.64
C ASP A 50 -4.48 -5.76 -18.00
N SER A 51 -3.79 -6.32 -17.00
CA SER A 51 -2.83 -7.41 -17.21
C SER A 51 -2.87 -8.43 -16.07
N GLU A 52 -2.58 -9.69 -16.39
CA GLU A 52 -2.44 -10.76 -15.39
C GLU A 52 -1.27 -10.49 -14.43
N GLU A 53 -0.18 -9.87 -14.90
CA GLU A 53 0.94 -9.46 -14.05
C GLU A 53 0.48 -8.49 -12.97
N SER A 54 -0.30 -7.46 -13.34
CA SER A 54 -0.86 -6.51 -12.38
C SER A 54 -1.86 -7.16 -11.43
N TYR A 55 -2.64 -8.14 -11.89
CA TYR A 55 -3.52 -8.92 -11.04
C TYR A 55 -2.71 -9.69 -9.97
N HIS A 56 -1.68 -10.43 -10.38
CA HIS A 56 -0.83 -11.16 -9.43
C HIS A 56 -0.09 -10.21 -8.48
N ALA A 57 0.33 -9.04 -8.93
CA ALA A 57 0.94 -8.04 -8.06
C ALA A 57 -0.02 -7.54 -6.97
N ILE A 58 -1.31 -7.37 -7.26
CA ILE A 58 -2.32 -7.02 -6.26
C ILE A 58 -2.50 -8.15 -5.24
N LEU A 59 -2.58 -9.41 -5.70
CA LEU A 59 -2.68 -10.57 -4.80
C LEU A 59 -1.46 -10.68 -3.88
N ASP A 60 -0.25 -10.55 -4.43
CA ASP A 60 1.00 -10.58 -3.68
C ASP A 60 1.03 -9.47 -2.61
N ALA A 61 0.62 -8.27 -2.98
CA ALA A 61 0.53 -7.14 -2.06
C ALA A 61 -0.42 -7.40 -0.88
N LEU A 62 -1.64 -7.88 -1.16
CA LEU A 62 -2.63 -8.19 -0.11
C LEU A 62 -2.15 -9.32 0.81
N ARG A 63 -1.54 -10.37 0.25
CA ARG A 63 -0.99 -11.50 1.01
C ARG A 63 0.18 -11.08 1.89
N TRP A 64 1.13 -10.32 1.34
CA TRP A 64 2.27 -9.80 2.10
C TRP A 64 1.80 -8.95 3.29
N LEU A 65 0.74 -8.15 3.10
CA LEU A 65 0.18 -7.30 4.15
C LEU A 65 -0.78 -8.02 5.09
N GLY A 66 -1.13 -9.28 4.84
CA GLY A 66 -2.10 -10.03 5.65
C GLY A 66 -3.54 -9.52 5.52
N LEU A 67 -3.87 -8.77 4.47
CA LEU A 67 -5.23 -8.29 4.18
C LEU A 67 -6.04 -9.40 3.49
N THR A 68 -6.47 -10.38 4.26
CA THR A 68 -7.25 -11.53 3.77
C THR A 68 -8.68 -11.14 3.42
N TRP A 69 -9.22 -11.73 2.35
CA TRP A 69 -10.59 -11.55 1.90
C TRP A 69 -11.43 -12.81 2.08
N ASP A 70 -12.73 -12.62 2.26
CA ASP A 70 -13.68 -13.69 2.55
C ASP A 70 -14.32 -14.26 1.27
N GLU A 71 -14.50 -13.42 0.27
CA GLU A 71 -15.00 -13.76 -1.05
C GLU A 71 -14.15 -13.08 -2.14
N GLY A 72 -13.93 -13.78 -3.24
CA GLY A 72 -13.15 -13.20 -4.34
C GLY A 72 -12.53 -14.25 -5.25
N PRO A 73 -11.66 -13.81 -6.19
CA PRO A 73 -10.84 -14.74 -6.96
C PRO A 73 -10.05 -15.66 -6.01
N GLU A 74 -9.85 -16.91 -6.41
CA GLU A 74 -9.17 -17.98 -5.69
C GLU A 74 -9.93 -18.59 -4.51
N VAL A 75 -10.58 -17.77 -3.66
CA VAL A 75 -11.37 -18.29 -2.53
C VAL A 75 -12.81 -18.59 -2.91
N GLY A 76 -13.31 -18.01 -3.99
CA GLY A 76 -14.70 -18.18 -4.44
C GLY A 76 -15.68 -17.41 -3.57
N GLY A 77 -16.92 -17.90 -3.52
CA GLY A 77 -18.02 -17.36 -2.74
C GLY A 77 -19.37 -17.49 -3.49
N PRO A 78 -20.49 -17.10 -2.85
CA PRO A 78 -21.84 -17.34 -3.37
C PRO A 78 -22.22 -16.47 -4.57
N TYR A 79 -21.48 -15.39 -4.84
CA TYR A 79 -21.83 -14.40 -5.86
C TYR A 79 -20.84 -14.34 -7.04
N GLY A 80 -20.00 -15.37 -7.17
CA GLY A 80 -19.03 -15.45 -8.28
C GLY A 80 -19.67 -15.45 -9.68
N PRO A 81 -18.83 -15.27 -10.70
CA PRO A 81 -17.40 -15.00 -10.67
C PRO A 81 -17.06 -13.60 -10.15
N TYR A 82 -15.83 -13.43 -9.63
CA TYR A 82 -15.36 -12.17 -9.02
C TYR A 82 -14.42 -11.37 -9.93
N ARG A 83 -14.33 -11.72 -11.20
CA ARG A 83 -13.74 -10.91 -12.26
C ARG A 83 -14.88 -10.34 -13.13
N GLN A 84 -14.89 -9.03 -13.34
CA GLN A 84 -15.97 -8.37 -14.09
C GLN A 84 -16.02 -8.79 -15.55
N SER A 85 -14.87 -9.07 -16.18
CA SER A 85 -14.79 -9.59 -17.55
C SER A 85 -15.58 -10.89 -17.75
N GLN A 86 -15.72 -11.70 -16.71
CA GLN A 86 -16.46 -12.96 -16.72
C GLN A 86 -17.97 -12.80 -16.46
N ARG A 87 -18.45 -11.58 -16.22
CA ARG A 87 -19.85 -11.26 -15.86
C ARG A 87 -20.62 -10.52 -16.96
N ARG A 88 -20.02 -10.42 -18.15
CA ARG A 88 -20.56 -9.63 -19.27
C ARG A 88 -22.03 -9.96 -19.57
N GLU A 89 -22.41 -11.24 -19.60
CA GLU A 89 -23.78 -11.68 -19.89
C GLU A 89 -24.77 -11.21 -18.80
N LEU A 90 -24.37 -11.23 -17.52
CA LEU A 90 -25.18 -10.69 -16.43
C LEU A 90 -25.42 -9.18 -16.60
N HIS A 91 -24.39 -8.43 -17.00
CA HIS A 91 -24.51 -7.00 -17.22
C HIS A 91 -25.43 -6.69 -18.41
N LEU A 92 -25.34 -7.45 -19.51
CA LEU A 92 -26.19 -7.29 -20.67
C LEU A 92 -27.66 -7.63 -20.38
N ASP A 93 -27.93 -8.67 -19.59
CA ASP A 93 -29.31 -8.99 -19.13
C ASP A 93 -29.92 -7.79 -18.37
N VAL A 94 -29.12 -7.19 -17.44
CA VAL A 94 -29.59 -6.01 -16.71
C VAL A 94 -29.88 -4.83 -17.63
N VAL A 95 -29.06 -4.59 -18.67
CA VAL A 95 -29.31 -3.56 -19.68
C VAL A 95 -30.66 -3.80 -20.39
N GLN A 96 -30.93 -5.05 -20.81
CA GLN A 96 -32.20 -5.38 -21.47
C GLN A 96 -33.41 -5.17 -20.55
N ARG A 97 -33.29 -5.53 -19.28
CA ARG A 97 -34.33 -5.32 -18.27
C ARG A 97 -34.58 -3.83 -18.02
N LEU A 98 -33.56 -3.00 -17.97
CA LEU A 98 -33.67 -1.54 -17.84
C LEU A 98 -34.36 -0.92 -19.06
N LEU A 99 -34.05 -1.37 -20.27
CA LEU A 99 -34.70 -0.93 -21.50
C LEU A 99 -36.17 -1.34 -21.49
N ALA A 100 -36.49 -2.60 -21.18
CA ALA A 100 -37.87 -3.12 -21.14
C ALA A 100 -38.72 -2.40 -20.11
N ALA A 101 -38.16 -1.96 -18.99
CA ALA A 101 -38.84 -1.20 -17.95
C ALA A 101 -38.96 0.31 -18.25
N GLY A 102 -38.34 0.80 -19.33
CA GLY A 102 -38.33 2.23 -19.67
C GLY A 102 -37.39 3.08 -18.79
N GLU A 103 -36.59 2.44 -17.96
CA GLU A 103 -35.59 3.11 -17.12
C GLU A 103 -34.37 3.60 -17.91
N ALA A 104 -34.10 2.97 -19.03
CA ALA A 104 -33.07 3.31 -19.98
C ALA A 104 -33.65 3.43 -21.40
N TYR A 105 -32.87 4.00 -22.31
CA TYR A 105 -33.25 4.17 -23.71
C TYR A 105 -32.02 4.13 -24.62
N GLU A 106 -32.28 3.87 -25.92
CA GLU A 106 -31.24 3.89 -26.95
C GLU A 106 -30.99 5.34 -27.42
N SER A 107 -29.76 5.77 -27.43
CA SER A 107 -29.30 7.09 -27.93
C SER A 107 -28.39 6.90 -29.12
N PHE A 108 -28.61 7.66 -30.17
CA PHE A 108 -27.90 7.58 -31.45
C PHE A 108 -27.07 8.82 -31.77
N SER A 109 -27.15 9.86 -30.94
CA SER A 109 -26.35 11.11 -31.11
C SER A 109 -24.88 10.84 -31.00
N THR A 110 -24.13 11.30 -31.98
CA THR A 110 -22.63 11.33 -31.92
C THR A 110 -22.14 12.49 -31.09
N PRO A 111 -20.88 12.42 -30.58
CA PRO A 111 -20.27 13.56 -29.86
C PRO A 111 -20.30 14.87 -30.67
N ASP A 112 -20.03 14.80 -31.97
CA ASP A 112 -20.03 15.99 -32.85
C ASP A 112 -21.42 16.62 -33.00
N GLU A 113 -22.48 15.79 -33.10
CA GLU A 113 -23.87 16.28 -33.13
C GLU A 113 -24.27 16.95 -31.81
N VAL A 114 -23.85 16.40 -30.67
CA VAL A 114 -24.08 17.00 -29.34
C VAL A 114 -23.35 18.35 -29.24
N GLU A 115 -22.09 18.43 -29.62
CA GLU A 115 -21.33 19.69 -29.64
C GLU A 115 -21.95 20.75 -30.56
N ALA A 116 -22.41 20.33 -31.76
CA ALA A 116 -23.07 21.23 -32.71
C ALA A 116 -24.36 21.82 -32.13
N ARG A 117 -25.16 21.01 -31.45
CA ARG A 117 -26.39 21.48 -30.78
C ARG A 117 -26.10 22.44 -29.63
N HIS A 118 -25.05 22.19 -28.84
CA HIS A 118 -24.62 23.11 -27.79
C HIS A 118 -24.17 24.46 -28.39
N ARG A 119 -23.33 24.45 -29.44
CA ARG A 119 -22.91 25.68 -30.14
C ARG A 119 -24.08 26.45 -30.70
N ALA A 120 -25.03 25.77 -31.38
CA ALA A 120 -26.20 26.41 -31.93
C ALA A 120 -27.08 27.04 -30.85
N ALA A 121 -27.11 26.49 -29.64
CA ALA A 121 -27.84 27.04 -28.50
C ALA A 121 -27.02 28.07 -27.66
N GLY A 122 -25.83 28.49 -28.11
CA GLY A 122 -24.96 29.40 -27.38
C GLY A 122 -24.42 28.83 -26.05
N ARG A 123 -24.34 27.52 -25.91
CA ARG A 123 -23.83 26.82 -24.71
C ARG A 123 -22.41 26.32 -24.96
N ASP A 124 -21.68 26.01 -23.88
CA ASP A 124 -20.36 25.40 -23.96
C ASP A 124 -20.47 24.02 -24.67
N PRO A 125 -19.73 23.78 -25.77
CA PRO A 125 -19.73 22.50 -26.48
C PRO A 125 -19.29 21.31 -25.60
N LYS A 126 -18.56 21.56 -24.52
CA LYS A 126 -18.02 20.54 -23.61
C LYS A 126 -18.99 20.12 -22.49
N LEU A 127 -20.20 20.60 -22.47
CA LEU A 127 -21.19 20.26 -21.43
C LEU A 127 -21.59 18.77 -21.39
N GLY A 128 -21.18 17.99 -22.40
CA GLY A 128 -21.54 16.57 -22.49
C GLY A 128 -22.93 16.39 -23.10
N TYR A 129 -23.50 15.18 -22.91
CA TYR A 129 -24.76 14.81 -23.54
C TYR A 129 -25.92 15.73 -23.12
N ASP A 130 -26.77 16.11 -24.08
CA ASP A 130 -27.83 17.09 -23.94
C ASP A 130 -29.23 16.50 -23.77
N ASN A 131 -29.34 15.19 -23.55
CA ASN A 131 -30.60 14.42 -23.44
C ASN A 131 -31.49 14.47 -24.69
N PHE A 132 -30.93 14.80 -25.85
CA PHE A 132 -31.70 14.98 -27.10
C PHE A 132 -32.50 13.74 -27.51
N ASP A 133 -31.89 12.56 -27.39
CA ASP A 133 -32.51 11.30 -27.82
C ASP A 133 -33.46 10.70 -26.76
N ARG A 134 -33.67 11.39 -25.63
CA ARG A 134 -34.41 10.85 -24.48
C ARG A 134 -35.85 10.45 -24.83
N ASP A 135 -36.49 11.20 -25.74
CA ASP A 135 -37.88 11.07 -26.06
C ASP A 135 -38.11 10.80 -27.55
N LEU A 136 -37.16 10.06 -28.18
CA LEU A 136 -37.32 9.61 -29.57
C LEU A 136 -38.54 8.71 -29.71
N THR A 137 -39.30 8.92 -30.83
CA THR A 137 -40.42 8.04 -31.17
C THR A 137 -39.91 6.70 -31.72
N PRO A 138 -40.72 5.64 -31.67
CA PRO A 138 -40.39 4.33 -32.29
C PRO A 138 -39.98 4.45 -33.76
N GLU A 139 -40.61 5.36 -34.52
CA GLU A 139 -40.31 5.61 -35.93
C GLU A 139 -38.91 6.25 -36.10
N GLN A 140 -38.55 7.19 -35.24
CA GLN A 140 -37.21 7.82 -35.26
C GLN A 140 -36.10 6.80 -34.88
N ILE A 141 -36.38 5.97 -33.87
CA ILE A 141 -35.46 4.88 -33.47
C ILE A 141 -35.28 3.91 -34.65
N ALA A 142 -36.37 3.49 -35.31
CA ALA A 142 -36.32 2.61 -36.45
C ALA A 142 -35.52 3.22 -37.62
N ALA A 143 -35.68 4.53 -37.89
CA ALA A 143 -34.95 5.25 -38.90
C ALA A 143 -33.43 5.26 -38.62
N TYR A 144 -33.01 5.59 -37.42
CA TYR A 144 -31.60 5.58 -37.03
C TYR A 144 -30.99 4.17 -37.12
N LYS A 145 -31.75 3.14 -36.74
CA LYS A 145 -31.32 1.74 -36.89
C LYS A 145 -31.17 1.36 -38.36
N ALA A 146 -32.09 1.80 -39.23
CA ALA A 146 -32.00 1.57 -40.65
C ALA A 146 -30.81 2.28 -41.33
N GLU A 147 -30.38 3.43 -40.78
CA GLU A 147 -29.16 4.13 -41.15
C GLU A 147 -27.89 3.43 -40.65
N GLY A 148 -27.99 2.38 -39.84
CA GLY A 148 -26.85 1.66 -39.27
C GLY A 148 -26.15 2.42 -38.16
N ARG A 149 -26.80 3.42 -37.53
CA ARG A 149 -26.21 4.16 -36.42
C ARG A 149 -26.03 3.26 -35.19
N PRO A 150 -24.85 3.27 -34.55
CA PRO A 150 -24.64 2.52 -33.30
C PRO A 150 -25.48 3.14 -32.16
N ALA A 151 -26.15 2.27 -31.40
CA ALA A 151 -26.92 2.70 -30.24
C ALA A 151 -26.06 2.67 -28.96
N VAL A 152 -26.11 3.75 -28.20
CA VAL A 152 -25.59 3.82 -26.82
C VAL A 152 -26.80 3.75 -25.88
N VAL A 153 -26.84 2.79 -24.97
CA VAL A 153 -27.91 2.75 -23.95
C VAL A 153 -27.57 3.74 -22.83
N ARG A 154 -28.55 4.59 -22.50
CA ARG A 154 -28.45 5.61 -21.47
C ARG A 154 -29.50 5.44 -20.39
N LEU A 155 -29.10 5.66 -19.12
CA LEU A 155 -30.04 5.71 -18.01
C LEU A 155 -30.80 7.05 -18.03
N ARG A 156 -32.12 7.00 -17.74
CA ARG A 156 -32.92 8.20 -17.51
C ARG A 156 -32.64 8.77 -16.12
N MET A 157 -31.99 9.92 -16.03
CA MET A 157 -31.78 10.62 -14.77
C MET A 157 -33.12 11.18 -14.24
N PRO A 158 -33.32 11.14 -12.90
CA PRO A 158 -34.53 11.71 -12.31
C PRO A 158 -34.56 13.23 -12.43
N ALA A 159 -35.75 13.80 -12.43
CA ALA A 159 -35.97 15.25 -12.45
C ALA A 159 -35.96 15.89 -11.05
N THR A 160 -35.52 15.13 -10.02
CA THR A 160 -35.46 15.56 -8.63
C THR A 160 -34.02 15.64 -8.16
N ASP A 161 -33.75 16.45 -7.11
CA ASP A 161 -32.47 16.45 -6.42
C ASP A 161 -32.14 15.06 -5.89
N LEU A 162 -30.86 14.69 -5.96
CA LEU A 162 -30.34 13.48 -5.36
C LEU A 162 -29.56 13.85 -4.11
N VAL A 163 -30.03 13.41 -2.96
CA VAL A 163 -29.43 13.67 -1.64
C VAL A 163 -28.97 12.37 -1.02
N TRP A 164 -27.75 12.36 -0.48
CA TRP A 164 -27.26 11.24 0.31
C TRP A 164 -26.39 11.72 1.46
N ASN A 165 -26.31 10.94 2.51
CA ASN A 165 -25.36 11.15 3.58
C ASN A 165 -24.12 10.32 3.32
N ASP A 166 -23.00 10.98 2.99
CA ASP A 166 -21.71 10.33 2.83
C ASP A 166 -21.09 10.09 4.21
N LEU A 167 -20.65 8.87 4.46
CA LEU A 167 -20.13 8.44 5.77
C LEU A 167 -18.88 9.20 6.23
N VAL A 168 -18.16 9.84 5.30
CA VAL A 168 -16.95 10.62 5.58
C VAL A 168 -17.19 12.12 5.40
N ARG A 169 -18.04 12.51 4.43
CA ARG A 169 -18.20 13.91 4.02
C ARG A 169 -19.51 14.55 4.47
N GLY A 170 -20.40 13.76 5.09
CA GLY A 170 -21.71 14.23 5.51
C GLY A 170 -22.71 14.37 4.35
N GLU A 171 -23.72 15.20 4.53
CA GLU A 171 -24.79 15.37 3.56
C GLU A 171 -24.33 16.06 2.28
N ILE A 172 -24.62 15.45 1.14
CA ILE A 172 -24.31 15.94 -0.21
C ILE A 172 -25.56 15.95 -1.07
N THR A 173 -25.74 17.03 -1.82
CA THR A 173 -26.85 17.21 -2.74
C THR A 173 -26.37 17.42 -4.17
N ALA A 174 -26.79 16.58 -5.10
CA ALA A 174 -26.71 16.84 -6.55
C ALA A 174 -28.03 17.41 -7.05
N LYS A 175 -28.04 18.64 -7.51
CA LYS A 175 -29.25 19.33 -7.98
C LYS A 175 -29.78 18.68 -9.25
N ALA A 176 -31.11 18.64 -9.37
CA ALA A 176 -31.81 18.18 -10.57
C ALA A 176 -31.27 18.89 -11.83
N GLY A 177 -31.09 18.14 -12.90
CA GLY A 177 -30.61 18.65 -14.18
C GLY A 177 -29.11 18.98 -14.27
N THR A 178 -28.33 18.83 -13.16
CA THR A 178 -26.86 19.06 -13.21
C THR A 178 -26.09 17.86 -13.77
N VAL A 179 -26.69 16.69 -13.75
CA VAL A 179 -26.11 15.45 -14.30
C VAL A 179 -27.00 14.97 -15.44
N PRO A 180 -26.51 14.95 -16.69
CA PRO A 180 -27.28 14.44 -17.82
C PRO A 180 -27.44 12.93 -17.78
N ASP A 181 -28.35 12.41 -18.60
CA ASP A 181 -28.50 10.97 -18.83
C ASP A 181 -27.16 10.37 -19.28
N PHE A 182 -26.67 9.39 -18.56
CA PHE A 182 -25.34 8.85 -18.78
C PHE A 182 -25.35 7.49 -19.47
N ALA A 183 -24.30 7.21 -20.21
CA ALA A 183 -24.15 5.97 -20.94
C ALA A 183 -23.92 4.78 -20.01
N LEU A 184 -24.65 3.69 -20.26
CA LEU A 184 -24.50 2.38 -19.64
C LEU A 184 -23.67 1.43 -20.52
N THR A 185 -23.76 1.62 -21.86
CA THR A 185 -22.99 0.83 -22.83
C THR A 185 -22.24 1.73 -23.81
N ARG A 186 -21.23 1.17 -24.47
CA ARG A 186 -20.60 1.76 -25.66
C ARG A 186 -21.51 1.57 -26.89
N GLY A 187 -21.22 2.25 -27.98
CA GLY A 187 -21.85 2.00 -29.28
C GLY A 187 -21.61 0.59 -29.83
N THR A 188 -20.61 -0.11 -29.35
CA THR A 188 -20.34 -1.53 -29.61
C THR A 188 -21.26 -2.48 -28.84
N GLY A 189 -22.08 -1.95 -27.90
CA GLY A 189 -22.90 -2.72 -26.98
C GLY A 189 -22.18 -3.19 -25.72
N ASP A 190 -20.88 -2.92 -25.56
CA ASP A 190 -20.15 -3.34 -24.38
C ASP A 190 -20.53 -2.49 -23.15
N PRO A 191 -20.77 -3.13 -21.98
CA PRO A 191 -21.08 -2.44 -20.74
C PRO A 191 -19.95 -1.51 -20.28
N LEU A 192 -20.32 -0.35 -19.75
CA LEU A 192 -19.40 0.62 -19.19
C LEU A 192 -19.25 0.48 -17.67
N TYR A 193 -18.15 0.97 -17.10
CA TYR A 193 -17.93 1.05 -15.66
C TYR A 193 -19.12 1.63 -14.89
N THR A 194 -19.78 2.64 -15.44
CA THR A 194 -20.97 3.30 -14.86
C THR A 194 -22.13 2.36 -14.62
N LEU A 195 -22.22 1.26 -15.36
CA LEU A 195 -23.20 0.19 -15.18
C LEU A 195 -22.63 -0.96 -14.33
N VAL A 196 -21.45 -1.49 -14.73
CA VAL A 196 -20.97 -2.79 -14.21
C VAL A 196 -20.66 -2.72 -12.72
N ASN A 197 -20.07 -1.62 -12.24
CA ASN A 197 -19.70 -1.49 -10.84
C ASN A 197 -20.94 -1.52 -9.90
N PRO A 198 -21.99 -0.66 -10.09
CA PRO A 198 -23.18 -0.73 -9.26
C PRO A 198 -24.01 -2.02 -9.43
N VAL A 199 -24.05 -2.61 -10.62
CA VAL A 199 -24.75 -3.88 -10.84
C VAL A 199 -24.07 -5.01 -10.05
N ASP A 200 -22.76 -5.09 -10.10
CA ASP A 200 -22.03 -6.10 -9.33
C ASP A 200 -22.14 -5.86 -7.82
N ASP A 201 -22.07 -4.61 -7.36
CA ASP A 201 -22.31 -4.27 -5.96
C ASP A 201 -23.73 -4.72 -5.52
N ALA A 202 -24.76 -4.49 -6.34
CA ALA A 202 -26.13 -4.92 -6.06
C ALA A 202 -26.25 -6.45 -6.01
N LEU A 203 -25.72 -7.15 -7.03
CA LEU A 203 -25.78 -8.62 -7.11
C LEU A 203 -24.97 -9.31 -6.04
N MET A 204 -23.86 -8.69 -5.57
CA MET A 204 -23.03 -9.17 -4.47
C MET A 204 -23.50 -8.68 -3.09
N LYS A 205 -24.64 -7.96 -3.07
CA LYS A 205 -25.26 -7.43 -1.84
C LYS A 205 -24.32 -6.57 -1.00
N ILE A 206 -23.52 -5.74 -1.65
CA ILE A 206 -22.63 -4.80 -0.98
C ILE A 206 -23.45 -3.75 -0.23
N THR A 207 -23.22 -3.63 1.07
CA THR A 207 -23.96 -2.71 1.94
C THR A 207 -23.29 -1.35 2.07
N HIS A 208 -21.95 -1.30 1.96
CA HIS A 208 -21.17 -0.07 2.09
C HIS A 208 -20.13 0.02 0.98
N VAL A 209 -20.11 1.16 0.30
CA VAL A 209 -19.19 1.48 -0.80
C VAL A 209 -18.16 2.49 -0.28
N LEU A 210 -17.06 1.98 0.29
CA LEU A 210 -15.94 2.79 0.75
C LEU A 210 -14.89 2.86 -0.35
N ARG A 211 -14.61 4.08 -0.87
CA ARG A 211 -13.74 4.26 -2.05
C ARG A 211 -13.06 5.63 -2.07
N GLY A 212 -12.16 5.87 -3.00
CA GLY A 212 -11.50 7.16 -3.17
C GLY A 212 -12.47 8.28 -3.60
N GLU A 213 -12.23 9.49 -3.15
CA GLU A 213 -13.04 10.68 -3.44
C GLU A 213 -13.03 11.10 -4.92
N ASP A 214 -12.11 10.59 -5.73
CA ASP A 214 -12.11 10.75 -7.18
C ASP A 214 -13.39 10.19 -7.84
N LEU A 215 -14.08 9.28 -7.17
CA LEU A 215 -15.36 8.72 -7.60
C LEU A 215 -16.57 9.42 -7.00
N LEU A 216 -16.42 10.47 -6.21
CA LEU A 216 -17.51 11.20 -5.57
C LEU A 216 -18.49 11.76 -6.62
N SER A 217 -17.99 12.33 -7.71
CA SER A 217 -18.80 12.86 -8.82
C SER A 217 -19.61 11.79 -9.59
N SER A 218 -19.28 10.51 -9.40
CA SER A 218 -20.03 9.39 -9.99
C SER A 218 -21.22 8.98 -9.14
N THR A 219 -21.26 9.34 -7.86
CA THR A 219 -22.28 8.90 -6.90
C THR A 219 -23.72 9.27 -7.31
N PRO A 220 -24.02 10.49 -7.81
CA PRO A 220 -25.38 10.80 -8.26
C PRO A 220 -25.87 9.87 -9.39
N ARG A 221 -25.01 9.50 -10.32
CA ARG A 221 -25.33 8.53 -11.38
C ARG A 221 -25.64 7.14 -10.81
N GLN A 222 -24.84 6.72 -9.83
CA GLN A 222 -25.03 5.43 -9.20
C GLN A 222 -26.30 5.39 -8.35
N LEU A 223 -26.64 6.45 -7.63
CA LEU A 223 -27.91 6.55 -6.89
C LEU A 223 -29.12 6.42 -7.83
N ALA A 224 -29.09 7.12 -8.98
CA ALA A 224 -30.15 6.99 -9.98
C ALA A 224 -30.23 5.57 -10.55
N LEU A 225 -29.07 4.95 -10.80
CA LEU A 225 -29.04 3.56 -11.29
C LEU A 225 -29.55 2.58 -10.22
N TYR A 226 -29.16 2.71 -8.95
CA TYR A 226 -29.68 1.85 -7.87
C TYR A 226 -31.21 1.95 -7.76
N ALA A 227 -31.78 3.14 -7.86
CA ALA A 227 -33.24 3.31 -7.87
C ALA A 227 -33.90 2.58 -9.05
N ALA A 228 -33.29 2.60 -10.22
CA ALA A 228 -33.74 1.85 -11.38
C ALA A 228 -33.58 0.33 -11.20
N LEU A 229 -32.43 -0.10 -10.66
CA LEU A 229 -32.14 -1.52 -10.35
C LEU A 229 -33.15 -2.09 -9.33
N GLN A 230 -33.58 -1.30 -8.35
CA GLN A 230 -34.60 -1.69 -7.38
C GLN A 230 -35.96 -1.87 -8.09
N ARG A 231 -36.34 -0.94 -8.97
CA ARG A 231 -37.60 -1.04 -9.73
C ARG A 231 -37.69 -2.29 -10.61
N ILE A 232 -36.57 -2.74 -11.15
CA ILE A 232 -36.49 -3.98 -11.94
C ILE A 232 -36.15 -5.23 -11.11
N GLY A 233 -36.06 -5.10 -9.77
CA GLY A 233 -35.79 -6.22 -8.86
C GLY A 233 -34.38 -6.82 -8.95
N VAL A 234 -33.36 -6.04 -9.33
CA VAL A 234 -31.96 -6.43 -9.36
C VAL A 234 -31.27 -6.03 -8.05
N ALA A 235 -31.53 -4.83 -7.53
CA ALA A 235 -31.05 -4.38 -6.25
C ALA A 235 -32.14 -4.51 -5.17
N GLU A 236 -31.78 -4.95 -3.98
CA GLU A 236 -32.67 -4.98 -2.82
C GLU A 236 -32.69 -3.63 -2.09
N PHE A 237 -31.55 -2.94 -2.08
CA PHE A 237 -31.33 -1.66 -1.40
C PHE A 237 -30.27 -0.82 -2.15
N THR A 238 -30.13 0.43 -1.76
CA THR A 238 -29.01 1.29 -2.13
C THR A 238 -27.94 1.20 -1.04
N PRO A 239 -26.65 0.93 -1.35
CA PRO A 239 -25.59 0.91 -0.35
C PRO A 239 -25.33 2.30 0.23
N GLU A 240 -24.76 2.34 1.42
CA GLU A 240 -24.17 3.55 1.98
C GLU A 240 -22.84 3.87 1.31
N PHE A 241 -22.54 5.16 1.12
CA PHE A 241 -21.30 5.59 0.48
C PHE A 241 -20.38 6.31 1.47
N GLY A 242 -19.08 6.03 1.38
CA GLY A 242 -18.03 6.74 2.10
C GLY A 242 -16.87 7.06 1.17
N HIS A 243 -16.58 8.35 0.97
CA HIS A 243 -15.53 8.79 0.07
C HIS A 243 -14.28 9.22 0.85
N LEU A 244 -13.25 8.38 0.76
CA LEU A 244 -11.97 8.57 1.42
C LEU A 244 -11.17 9.68 0.74
N PRO A 245 -10.56 10.61 1.49
CA PRO A 245 -9.81 11.72 0.94
C PRO A 245 -8.57 11.25 0.16
N PHE A 246 -8.06 12.11 -0.71
CA PHE A 246 -6.80 11.86 -1.43
C PHE A 246 -5.62 11.70 -0.48
N VAL A 247 -4.66 10.90 -0.91
CA VAL A 247 -3.30 10.95 -0.37
C VAL A 247 -2.50 11.89 -1.26
N MET A 248 -1.97 12.94 -0.64
CA MET A 248 -1.17 13.96 -1.31
C MET A 248 0.31 13.61 -1.18
N GLY A 249 1.07 13.83 -2.23
CA GLY A 249 2.53 13.82 -2.23
C GLY A 249 3.11 15.18 -1.88
N GLN A 250 4.33 15.42 -2.33
CA GLN A 250 5.00 16.72 -2.16
C GLN A 250 4.28 17.82 -2.94
N GLY A 251 4.26 19.03 -2.39
CA GLY A 251 3.84 20.25 -3.11
C GLY A 251 2.33 20.32 -3.42
N ASN A 252 1.43 19.79 -2.59
CA ASN A 252 -0.03 19.83 -2.78
C ASN A 252 -0.56 19.15 -4.05
N LYS A 253 0.18 18.18 -4.60
CA LYS A 253 -0.28 17.34 -5.71
C LYS A 253 -0.74 16.00 -5.16
N LYS A 254 -1.79 15.41 -5.78
CA LYS A 254 -2.18 14.03 -5.50
C LYS A 254 -0.97 13.13 -5.70
N LEU A 255 -0.72 12.22 -4.76
CA LEU A 255 0.35 11.21 -4.88
C LEU A 255 0.11 10.38 -6.15
N SER A 256 1.08 10.41 -7.04
CA SER A 256 1.01 9.80 -8.36
C SER A 256 1.68 8.44 -8.35
N LYS A 257 1.24 7.52 -9.22
CA LYS A 257 1.93 6.23 -9.46
C LYS A 257 3.40 6.39 -9.89
N ARG A 258 3.81 7.60 -10.33
CA ARG A 258 5.19 7.91 -10.73
C ARG A 258 6.08 8.36 -9.56
N ASP A 259 5.48 8.71 -8.42
CA ASP A 259 6.23 9.10 -7.25
C ASP A 259 6.81 7.84 -6.59
N PRO A 260 8.13 7.75 -6.33
CA PRO A 260 8.74 6.55 -5.74
C PRO A 260 8.08 6.11 -4.43
N GLU A 261 7.67 7.08 -3.61
CA GLU A 261 6.99 6.89 -2.32
C GLU A 261 5.59 6.28 -2.47
N SER A 262 5.02 6.28 -3.69
CA SER A 262 3.72 5.68 -3.95
C SER A 262 3.78 4.17 -4.19
N ASN A 263 4.92 3.64 -4.61
CA ASN A 263 5.09 2.23 -4.95
C ASN A 263 5.15 1.38 -3.69
N LEU A 264 4.16 0.50 -3.53
CA LEU A 264 4.10 -0.39 -2.37
C LEU A 264 5.34 -1.30 -2.25
N PHE A 265 5.75 -1.90 -3.35
CA PHE A 265 6.88 -2.84 -3.34
C PHE A 265 8.22 -2.17 -3.08
N ALA A 266 8.39 -0.89 -3.41
CA ALA A 266 9.58 -0.15 -3.04
C ALA A 266 9.75 -0.07 -1.50
N HIS A 267 8.66 0.01 -0.73
CA HIS A 267 8.72 -0.06 0.73
C HIS A 267 9.09 -1.46 1.21
N ARG A 268 8.48 -2.51 0.63
CA ARG A 268 8.83 -3.90 0.93
C ARG A 268 10.32 -4.18 0.66
N ASP A 269 10.80 -3.76 -0.50
CA ASP A 269 12.17 -4.01 -0.95
C ASP A 269 13.21 -3.23 -0.10
N ARG A 270 12.82 -2.09 0.50
CA ARG A 270 13.60 -1.41 1.53
C ARG A 270 13.61 -2.17 2.87
N GLY A 271 12.66 -3.06 3.10
CA GLY A 271 12.52 -3.81 4.34
C GLY A 271 11.52 -3.22 5.34
N PHE A 272 10.48 -2.54 4.86
CA PHE A 272 9.31 -2.28 5.69
C PHE A 272 8.65 -3.60 6.09
N ILE A 273 8.17 -3.68 7.32
CA ILE A 273 7.34 -4.79 7.77
C ILE A 273 5.85 -4.45 7.60
N PRO A 274 4.99 -5.45 7.36
CA PRO A 274 3.56 -5.24 7.14
C PRO A 274 2.89 -4.39 8.22
N GLU A 275 3.17 -4.66 9.49
CA GLU A 275 2.59 -3.98 10.64
C GLU A 275 2.92 -2.48 10.64
N GLY A 276 4.18 -2.13 10.37
CA GLY A 276 4.62 -0.73 10.32
C GLY A 276 3.99 0.02 9.15
N LEU A 277 3.93 -0.60 7.97
CA LEU A 277 3.34 0.03 6.80
C LEU A 277 1.82 0.21 6.94
N LEU A 278 1.10 -0.82 7.39
CA LEU A 278 -0.36 -0.75 7.58
C LEU A 278 -0.72 0.28 8.64
N ASN A 279 -0.02 0.33 9.78
CA ASN A 279 -0.24 1.35 10.80
C ASN A 279 -0.05 2.76 10.22
N TYR A 280 1.02 2.99 9.47
CA TYR A 280 1.25 4.28 8.84
C TYR A 280 0.15 4.63 7.81
N LEU A 281 -0.27 3.68 6.98
CA LEU A 281 -1.35 3.90 6.01
C LEU A 281 -2.69 4.21 6.69
N ALA A 282 -2.97 3.64 7.86
CA ALA A 282 -4.15 3.97 8.66
C ALA A 282 -4.13 5.43 9.10
N LEU A 283 -2.98 5.96 9.50
CA LEU A 283 -2.80 7.36 9.90
C LEU A 283 -3.01 8.36 8.74
N LEU A 284 -3.06 7.88 7.49
CA LEU A 284 -3.41 8.72 6.35
C LEU A 284 -4.93 8.94 6.25
N GLY A 285 -5.48 9.58 7.26
CA GLY A 285 -6.88 9.98 7.34
C GLY A 285 -7.67 9.41 8.52
N TRP A 286 -7.08 8.54 9.33
CA TRP A 286 -7.68 8.01 10.55
C TRP A 286 -6.64 7.98 11.68
N SER A 287 -7.06 7.99 12.93
CA SER A 287 -6.20 7.84 14.11
C SER A 287 -6.92 7.06 15.20
N LEU A 288 -6.16 6.30 15.98
CA LEU A 288 -6.67 5.58 17.13
C LEU A 288 -7.04 6.53 18.27
N ALA A 289 -6.12 7.47 18.60
CA ALA A 289 -6.26 8.54 19.56
C ALA A 289 -5.35 9.71 19.16
N ASP A 290 -5.58 10.90 19.73
CA ASP A 290 -4.86 12.13 19.36
C ASP A 290 -3.34 12.07 19.67
N ASP A 291 -2.96 11.29 20.67
CA ASP A 291 -1.58 11.17 21.18
C ASP A 291 -0.93 9.80 20.88
N ARG A 292 -1.58 8.96 20.06
CA ARG A 292 -1.12 7.60 19.83
C ARG A 292 -1.01 7.27 18.35
N ASP A 293 0.22 7.30 17.84
CA ASP A 293 0.53 6.99 16.44
C ASP A 293 0.83 5.49 16.20
N VAL A 294 1.31 4.75 17.20
CA VAL A 294 1.67 3.34 17.06
C VAL A 294 0.61 2.43 17.66
N PHE A 295 0.07 1.53 16.85
CA PHE A 295 -0.97 0.57 17.23
C PHE A 295 -0.93 -0.68 16.34
N SER A 296 -1.44 -1.78 16.87
CA SER A 296 -1.60 -3.02 16.13
C SER A 296 -2.84 -3.00 15.22
N MET A 297 -2.87 -3.90 14.24
CA MET A 297 -4.06 -4.05 13.39
C MET A 297 -5.28 -4.57 14.19
N ALA A 298 -5.08 -5.33 15.24
CA ALA A 298 -6.16 -5.72 16.15
C ALA A 298 -6.79 -4.52 16.85
N GLU A 299 -5.97 -3.61 17.39
CA GLU A 299 -6.46 -2.36 18.00
C GLU A 299 -7.13 -1.45 16.97
N MET A 300 -6.62 -1.40 15.73
CA MET A 300 -7.31 -0.69 14.65
C MET A 300 -8.69 -1.27 14.40
N VAL A 301 -8.81 -2.59 14.25
CA VAL A 301 -10.10 -3.28 14.03
C VAL A 301 -11.07 -2.99 15.15
N ASP A 302 -10.63 -3.08 16.41
CA ASP A 302 -11.50 -2.84 17.58
C ASP A 302 -12.04 -1.41 17.64
N ALA A 303 -11.27 -0.42 17.17
CA ALA A 303 -11.59 1.00 17.29
C ALA A 303 -12.06 1.67 15.99
N PHE A 304 -12.05 0.93 14.86
CA PHE A 304 -12.28 1.52 13.54
C PHE A 304 -13.73 1.98 13.36
N GLU A 305 -13.93 3.27 13.24
CA GLU A 305 -15.19 3.90 12.85
C GLU A 305 -14.97 4.75 11.60
N ILE A 306 -15.74 4.48 10.54
CA ILE A 306 -15.63 5.23 9.28
C ILE A 306 -15.96 6.71 9.43
N SER A 307 -16.84 7.06 10.38
CA SER A 307 -17.19 8.44 10.71
C SER A 307 -16.04 9.25 11.33
N LYS A 308 -15.00 8.58 11.83
CA LYS A 308 -13.77 9.21 12.34
C LYS A 308 -12.73 9.46 11.26
N VAL A 309 -12.98 9.01 10.03
CA VAL A 309 -12.08 9.32 8.90
C VAL A 309 -12.16 10.80 8.57
N ASN A 310 -11.01 11.48 8.61
CA ASN A 310 -10.93 12.89 8.27
C ASN A 310 -11.25 13.11 6.79
N SER A 311 -12.12 14.06 6.49
CA SER A 311 -12.50 14.39 5.11
C SER A 311 -11.43 15.21 4.35
N ASN A 312 -10.44 15.77 5.04
CA ASN A 312 -9.34 16.51 4.42
C ASN A 312 -8.29 15.56 3.85
N PRO A 313 -7.62 15.93 2.73
CA PRO A 313 -6.53 15.15 2.17
C PRO A 313 -5.41 14.94 3.17
N ALA A 314 -4.95 13.69 3.30
CA ALA A 314 -3.77 13.34 4.08
C ALA A 314 -2.50 13.47 3.24
N ARG A 315 -1.40 13.93 3.84
CA ARG A 315 -0.11 14.04 3.16
C ARG A 315 0.78 12.84 3.50
N PHE A 316 1.36 12.22 2.48
CA PHE A 316 2.37 11.20 2.67
C PHE A 316 3.67 11.83 3.19
N ASP A 317 4.18 11.30 4.30
CA ASP A 317 5.43 11.70 4.95
C ASP A 317 6.30 10.45 5.16
N GLN A 318 7.36 10.34 4.34
CA GLN A 318 8.29 9.19 4.41
C GLN A 318 8.99 9.10 5.78
N LYS A 319 9.34 10.24 6.39
CA LYS A 319 10.01 10.21 7.71
C LYS A 319 9.09 9.67 8.81
N LYS A 320 7.81 10.03 8.75
CA LYS A 320 6.82 9.49 9.68
C LYS A 320 6.59 7.99 9.43
N ALA A 321 6.53 7.58 8.16
CA ALA A 321 6.44 6.16 7.80
C ALA A 321 7.62 5.37 8.34
N ASP A 322 8.83 5.87 8.12
CA ASP A 322 10.07 5.27 8.60
C ASP A 322 10.08 5.16 10.14
N ALA A 323 9.68 6.21 10.85
CA ALA A 323 9.60 6.20 12.32
C ALA A 323 8.60 5.18 12.86
N ILE A 324 7.41 5.10 12.28
CA ILE A 324 6.38 4.10 12.65
C ILE A 324 6.91 2.68 12.40
N ASN A 325 7.52 2.44 11.25
CA ASN A 325 8.09 1.12 10.94
C ASN A 325 9.19 0.72 11.93
N ALA A 326 10.07 1.66 12.31
CA ALA A 326 11.12 1.42 13.30
C ALA A 326 10.53 1.03 14.68
N GLU A 327 9.44 1.68 15.11
CA GLU A 327 8.75 1.30 16.36
C GLU A 327 8.17 -0.11 16.27
N HIS A 328 7.54 -0.47 15.16
CA HIS A 328 7.02 -1.84 14.97
C HIS A 328 8.13 -2.89 14.94
N ILE A 329 9.29 -2.59 14.34
CA ILE A 329 10.46 -3.49 14.41
C ILE A 329 10.90 -3.71 15.86
N ARG A 330 10.93 -2.66 16.69
CA ARG A 330 11.32 -2.77 18.11
C ARG A 330 10.31 -3.56 18.95
N LEU A 331 9.03 -3.59 18.53
CA LEU A 331 7.98 -4.33 19.22
C LEU A 331 7.95 -5.82 18.89
N LEU A 332 8.65 -6.26 17.83
CA LEU A 332 8.74 -7.68 17.49
C LEU A 332 9.48 -8.45 18.60
N ASP A 333 9.03 -9.67 18.84
CA ASP A 333 9.84 -10.65 19.57
C ASP A 333 11.20 -10.84 18.89
N THR A 334 12.28 -11.00 19.68
CA THR A 334 13.64 -11.10 19.13
C THR A 334 13.80 -12.28 18.17
N GLY A 335 13.14 -13.40 18.43
CA GLY A 335 13.16 -14.58 17.56
C GLY A 335 12.41 -14.34 16.25
N ASP A 336 11.23 -13.72 16.30
CA ASP A 336 10.47 -13.32 15.11
C ASP A 336 11.23 -12.29 14.29
N PHE A 337 11.84 -11.29 14.94
CA PHE A 337 12.68 -10.33 14.26
C PHE A 337 13.86 -10.98 13.54
N ALA A 338 14.60 -11.86 14.22
CA ALA A 338 15.74 -12.56 13.63
C ALA A 338 15.31 -13.43 12.43
N HIS A 339 14.18 -14.11 12.52
CA HIS A 339 13.63 -14.90 11.43
C HIS A 339 13.31 -14.03 10.20
N ARG A 340 12.54 -12.95 10.37
CA ARG A 340 12.17 -12.02 9.28
C ARG A 340 13.38 -11.33 8.67
N LEU A 341 14.34 -10.93 9.49
CA LEU A 341 15.58 -10.33 9.01
C LEU A 341 16.39 -11.33 8.17
N ARG A 342 16.48 -12.61 8.61
CA ARG A 342 17.14 -13.66 7.85
C ARG A 342 16.50 -13.89 6.50
N GLU A 343 15.17 -14.03 6.46
CA GLU A 343 14.43 -14.19 5.22
C GLU A 343 14.68 -13.00 4.26
N PHE A 344 14.62 -11.79 4.80
CA PHE A 344 14.86 -10.58 4.02
C PHE A 344 16.28 -10.53 3.44
N LEU A 345 17.31 -10.73 4.26
CA LEU A 345 18.72 -10.69 3.81
C LEU A 345 19.05 -11.84 2.85
N THR A 346 18.43 -13.01 3.02
CA THR A 346 18.56 -14.13 2.09
C THR A 346 17.93 -13.82 0.75
N ALA A 347 16.72 -13.24 0.74
CA ALA A 347 16.03 -12.84 -0.49
C ALA A 347 16.79 -11.74 -1.25
N GLN A 348 17.53 -10.88 -0.54
CA GLN A 348 18.43 -9.88 -1.14
C GLN A 348 19.77 -10.46 -1.60
N GLY A 349 20.02 -11.75 -1.35
CA GLY A 349 21.29 -12.41 -1.72
C GLY A 349 22.50 -12.02 -0.86
N HIS A 350 22.26 -11.44 0.33
CA HIS A 350 23.32 -11.00 1.23
C HIS A 350 23.90 -12.14 2.09
N ILE A 351 23.08 -13.12 2.44
CA ILE A 351 23.47 -14.29 3.24
C ILE A 351 22.89 -15.56 2.61
N GLY A 352 23.57 -16.69 2.83
CA GLY A 352 23.15 -18.01 2.39
C GLY A 352 22.86 -18.95 3.56
N ALA A 353 22.65 -20.23 3.22
CA ALA A 353 22.32 -21.29 4.19
C ALA A 353 23.52 -21.67 5.08
N GLU A 354 24.73 -21.26 4.73
CA GLU A 354 25.97 -21.53 5.47
C GLU A 354 26.10 -20.70 6.75
N VAL A 355 25.31 -19.64 6.90
CA VAL A 355 25.34 -18.78 8.09
C VAL A 355 24.69 -19.50 9.27
N ASP A 356 25.42 -19.68 10.36
CA ASP A 356 24.95 -20.32 11.59
C ASP A 356 23.77 -19.56 12.21
N ASP A 357 22.73 -20.28 12.58
CA ASP A 357 21.47 -19.71 13.08
C ASP A 357 21.67 -19.00 14.44
N GLY A 358 22.52 -19.53 15.31
CA GLY A 358 22.78 -18.96 16.62
C GLY A 358 23.58 -17.66 16.53
N VAL A 359 24.60 -17.64 15.67
CA VAL A 359 25.39 -16.43 15.40
C VAL A 359 24.52 -15.36 14.76
N PHE A 360 23.66 -15.75 13.81
CA PHE A 360 22.75 -14.81 13.15
C PHE A 360 21.73 -14.20 14.13
N ALA A 361 21.11 -15.03 14.97
CA ALA A 361 20.12 -14.56 15.95
C ALA A 361 20.76 -13.57 16.95
N ALA A 362 21.97 -13.87 17.45
CA ALA A 362 22.69 -12.96 18.33
C ALA A 362 23.10 -11.66 17.62
N ALA A 363 23.51 -11.73 16.36
CA ALA A 363 23.81 -10.54 15.57
C ALA A 363 22.56 -9.67 15.30
N ALA A 364 21.42 -10.31 15.01
CA ALA A 364 20.15 -9.64 14.79
C ALA A 364 19.72 -8.83 16.02
N GLU A 365 19.80 -9.41 17.22
CA GLU A 365 19.46 -8.73 18.48
C GLU A 365 20.22 -7.40 18.65
N LEU A 366 21.49 -7.37 18.24
CA LEU A 366 22.32 -6.16 18.35
C LEU A 366 21.87 -4.99 17.47
N VAL A 367 21.06 -5.24 16.46
CA VAL A 367 20.64 -4.21 15.49
C VAL A 367 19.14 -3.87 15.54
N GLN A 368 18.31 -4.68 16.16
CA GLN A 368 16.85 -4.49 16.20
C GLN A 368 16.44 -3.08 16.62
N THR A 369 17.08 -2.50 17.63
CA THR A 369 16.77 -1.15 18.13
C THR A 369 17.45 -0.03 17.35
N ARG A 370 18.28 -0.35 16.37
CA ARG A 370 19.16 0.58 15.66
C ARG A 370 18.77 0.83 14.22
N ILE A 371 17.88 0.02 13.68
CA ILE A 371 17.44 0.08 12.30
C ILE A 371 16.05 0.69 12.16
N VAL A 372 15.77 1.24 11.01
CA VAL A 372 14.49 1.83 10.62
C VAL A 372 13.72 0.88 9.72
N VAL A 373 14.42 0.21 8.82
CA VAL A 373 13.93 -0.83 7.91
C VAL A 373 14.90 -2.03 7.96
N LEU A 374 14.43 -3.21 7.58
CA LEU A 374 15.27 -4.43 7.62
C LEU A 374 16.55 -4.29 6.77
N GLY A 375 16.47 -3.52 5.67
CA GLY A 375 17.63 -3.26 4.80
C GLY A 375 18.80 -2.56 5.48
N ASP A 376 18.55 -1.75 6.50
CA ASP A 376 19.61 -1.05 7.24
C ASP A 376 20.53 -2.02 8.01
N ALA A 377 20.03 -3.22 8.32
CA ALA A 377 20.79 -4.20 9.10
C ALA A 377 22.02 -4.70 8.36
N TRP A 378 21.97 -4.81 7.02
CA TRP A 378 23.11 -5.32 6.26
C TRP A 378 24.37 -4.47 6.45
N ASP A 379 24.25 -3.15 6.36
CA ASP A 379 25.41 -2.26 6.56
C ASP A 379 25.99 -2.32 7.97
N LEU A 380 25.19 -2.68 8.97
CA LEU A 380 25.63 -2.89 10.34
C LEU A 380 26.24 -4.26 10.58
N LEU A 381 25.82 -5.30 9.84
CA LEU A 381 26.14 -6.70 10.10
C LEU A 381 27.09 -7.34 9.08
N LYS A 382 27.25 -6.76 7.90
CA LYS A 382 28.03 -7.36 6.79
C LYS A 382 29.43 -7.78 7.19
N PHE A 383 30.07 -7.08 8.12
CA PHE A 383 31.40 -7.43 8.60
C PHE A 383 31.48 -8.82 9.26
N LEU A 384 30.35 -9.36 9.75
CA LEU A 384 30.27 -10.71 10.34
C LEU A 384 30.16 -11.80 9.28
N PHE A 385 29.52 -11.50 8.13
CA PHE A 385 29.04 -12.51 7.20
C PHE A 385 29.74 -12.49 5.84
N VAL A 386 30.44 -11.41 5.50
CA VAL A 386 31.22 -11.38 4.25
C VAL A 386 32.43 -12.30 4.34
N PRO A 387 32.82 -13.00 3.25
CA PRO A 387 34.05 -13.76 3.16
C PRO A 387 35.29 -12.91 3.54
N ALA A 388 36.30 -13.57 4.07
CA ALA A 388 37.47 -12.87 4.55
C ALA A 388 38.18 -12.03 3.48
N GLU A 389 38.16 -12.50 2.24
CA GLU A 389 38.73 -11.84 1.06
C GLU A 389 37.91 -10.63 0.59
N GLU A 390 36.60 -10.58 0.92
CA GLU A 390 35.72 -9.48 0.59
C GLU A 390 35.61 -8.42 1.69
N PHE A 391 36.17 -8.70 2.87
CA PHE A 391 36.18 -7.74 3.96
C PHE A 391 37.07 -6.54 3.59
N ALA A 392 36.46 -5.36 3.55
CA ALA A 392 37.16 -4.10 3.29
C ALA A 392 36.82 -3.07 4.38
N VAL A 393 37.79 -2.23 4.68
CA VAL A 393 37.58 -1.07 5.55
C VAL A 393 37.11 0.12 4.70
N ASP A 394 36.05 0.80 5.13
CA ASP A 394 35.61 2.03 4.51
C ASP A 394 36.73 3.07 4.49
N GLU A 395 36.98 3.66 3.32
CA GLU A 395 38.11 4.57 3.11
C GLU A 395 38.05 5.80 4.02
N ALA A 396 36.86 6.40 4.17
CA ALA A 396 36.69 7.59 5.02
C ALA A 396 36.84 7.24 6.51
N ALA A 397 36.35 6.05 6.90
CA ALA A 397 36.56 5.54 8.26
C ALA A 397 38.02 5.25 8.55
N ALA A 398 38.73 4.66 7.59
CA ALA A 398 40.18 4.39 7.71
C ALA A 398 40.99 5.68 7.86
N GLN A 399 40.79 6.66 6.95
CA GLN A 399 41.48 7.95 7.01
C GLN A 399 41.31 8.65 8.36
N LYS A 400 40.13 8.54 8.95
CA LYS A 400 39.79 9.21 10.21
C LYS A 400 40.30 8.48 11.46
N ASN A 401 40.36 7.14 11.43
CA ASN A 401 40.56 6.31 12.63
C ASN A 401 41.79 5.40 12.57
N LEU A 402 42.38 5.15 11.40
CA LEU A 402 43.54 4.25 11.22
C LEU A 402 44.77 4.98 10.67
N GLY A 403 44.86 6.30 10.89
CA GLY A 403 46.08 7.05 10.59
C GLY A 403 47.24 6.72 11.53
N PRO A 404 48.45 7.36 11.33
CA PRO A 404 49.65 7.05 12.13
C PRO A 404 49.45 7.08 13.64
N ASP A 405 48.60 7.98 14.14
CA ASP A 405 48.30 8.11 15.57
C ASP A 405 47.52 6.91 16.13
N ALA A 406 46.88 6.11 15.28
CA ALA A 406 46.15 4.93 15.68
C ALA A 406 47.03 3.68 15.87
N VAL A 407 48.24 3.68 15.29
CA VAL A 407 49.17 2.52 15.38
C VAL A 407 49.43 2.10 16.83
N PRO A 408 49.84 3.00 17.77
CA PRO A 408 50.03 2.62 19.16
C PRO A 408 48.76 2.08 19.83
N VAL A 409 47.57 2.60 19.44
CA VAL A 409 46.28 2.18 20.00
C VAL A 409 45.96 0.74 19.55
N VAL A 410 46.10 0.46 18.25
CA VAL A 410 45.85 -0.90 17.71
C VAL A 410 46.88 -1.90 18.24
N GLN A 411 48.18 -1.50 18.39
CA GLN A 411 49.20 -2.35 19.00
C GLN A 411 48.87 -2.71 20.46
N ALA A 412 48.46 -1.73 21.26
CA ALA A 412 48.03 -1.97 22.64
C ALA A 412 46.78 -2.86 22.72
N ALA A 413 45.82 -2.67 21.80
CA ALA A 413 44.66 -3.52 21.70
C ALA A 413 45.03 -4.97 21.37
N VAL A 414 45.92 -5.19 20.39
CA VAL A 414 46.43 -6.52 20.05
C VAL A 414 47.09 -7.17 21.27
N ALA A 415 47.98 -6.45 21.97
CA ALA A 415 48.66 -7.00 23.14
C ALA A 415 47.69 -7.35 24.29
N ALA A 416 46.71 -6.51 24.54
CA ALA A 416 45.69 -6.76 25.56
C ALA A 416 44.84 -7.99 25.25
N LEU A 417 44.36 -8.12 24.01
CA LEU A 417 43.49 -9.19 23.58
C LEU A 417 44.21 -10.53 23.40
N ASP A 418 45.51 -10.50 23.12
CA ASP A 418 46.34 -11.72 23.00
C ASP A 418 46.40 -12.51 24.32
N GLY A 419 46.33 -11.81 25.46
CA GLY A 419 46.31 -12.38 26.79
C GLY A 419 44.94 -12.84 27.30
N VAL A 420 43.88 -12.57 26.60
CA VAL A 420 42.51 -12.90 27.04
C VAL A 420 42.22 -14.40 26.81
N SER A 421 41.86 -15.13 27.86
CA SER A 421 41.50 -16.55 27.78
C SER A 421 39.99 -16.76 27.54
N ASP A 422 39.15 -15.95 28.17
CA ASP A 422 37.68 -15.98 28.07
C ASP A 422 37.22 -14.87 27.14
N TRP A 423 36.69 -15.27 25.95
CA TRP A 423 36.33 -14.34 24.87
C TRP A 423 34.88 -13.87 24.99
N THR A 424 34.53 -13.25 26.11
CA THR A 424 33.19 -12.72 26.42
C THR A 424 33.19 -11.19 26.51
N PRO A 425 32.08 -10.48 26.20
CA PRO A 425 32.04 -9.03 26.17
C PRO A 425 32.55 -8.36 27.45
N PRO A 426 32.20 -8.79 28.68
CA PRO A 426 32.74 -8.15 29.90
C PRO A 426 34.25 -8.25 30.01
N VAL A 427 34.83 -9.40 29.66
CA VAL A 427 36.29 -9.61 29.74
C VAL A 427 37.01 -8.81 28.65
N LEU A 428 36.44 -8.76 27.44
CA LEU A 428 36.96 -7.95 26.34
C LEU A 428 36.93 -6.45 26.67
N GLU A 429 35.83 -6.00 27.29
CA GLU A 429 35.66 -4.62 27.75
C GLU A 429 36.75 -4.25 28.79
N GLU A 430 36.92 -5.07 29.82
CA GLU A 430 37.90 -4.85 30.88
C GLU A 430 39.34 -4.77 30.31
N ALA A 431 39.71 -5.73 29.45
CA ALA A 431 41.03 -5.77 28.85
C ALA A 431 41.32 -4.54 27.97
N LEU A 432 40.38 -4.18 27.09
CA LEU A 432 40.58 -3.01 26.21
C LEU A 432 40.52 -1.70 26.98
N LYS A 433 39.61 -1.56 27.94
CA LYS A 433 39.49 -0.36 28.76
C LYS A 433 40.76 -0.13 29.57
N LYS A 434 41.28 -1.19 30.24
CA LYS A 434 42.55 -1.09 30.98
C LYS A 434 43.70 -0.65 30.06
N ALA A 435 43.91 -1.30 28.93
CA ALA A 435 45.01 -1.01 28.03
C ALA A 435 44.93 0.37 27.36
N LEU A 436 43.72 0.76 26.89
CA LEU A 436 43.57 1.94 26.03
C LEU A 436 43.16 3.21 26.80
N VAL A 437 42.33 3.06 27.84
CA VAL A 437 41.85 4.21 28.61
C VAL A 437 42.77 4.45 29.82
N ASP A 438 43.01 3.41 30.64
CA ASP A 438 43.72 3.59 31.91
C ASP A 438 45.24 3.69 31.68
N ASP A 439 45.84 2.77 30.91
CA ASP A 439 47.28 2.72 30.70
C ASP A 439 47.77 3.75 29.65
N LEU A 440 47.06 3.93 28.52
CA LEU A 440 47.40 4.93 27.50
C LEU A 440 46.75 6.32 27.74
N GLY A 441 45.87 6.48 28.71
CA GLY A 441 45.25 7.75 29.07
C GLY A 441 44.32 8.32 27.99
N LEU A 442 43.77 7.49 27.09
CA LEU A 442 42.97 7.94 25.96
C LEU A 442 41.50 8.13 26.35
N LYS A 443 40.88 9.17 25.77
CA LYS A 443 39.41 9.30 25.84
C LYS A 443 38.75 8.16 25.08
N PRO A 444 37.58 7.63 25.53
CA PRO A 444 36.90 6.46 24.95
C PRO A 444 36.75 6.50 23.41
N ARG A 445 36.40 7.65 22.83
CA ARG A 445 36.28 7.79 21.39
C ARG A 445 37.61 7.57 20.64
N LYS A 446 38.74 8.02 21.21
CA LYS A 446 40.07 7.84 20.61
C LYS A 446 40.63 6.44 20.91
N ALA A 447 40.23 5.84 22.02
CA ALA A 447 40.61 4.49 22.42
C ALA A 447 39.92 3.42 21.53
N PHE A 448 38.61 3.47 21.39
CA PHE A 448 37.83 2.41 20.76
C PHE A 448 37.56 2.63 19.28
N GLY A 449 37.66 3.86 18.75
CA GLY A 449 37.45 4.18 17.34
C GLY A 449 38.34 3.37 16.40
N PRO A 450 39.69 3.37 16.60
CA PRO A 450 40.59 2.58 15.77
C PRO A 450 40.31 1.07 15.83
N VAL A 451 40.05 0.52 17.01
CA VAL A 451 39.71 -0.90 17.18
C VAL A 451 38.43 -1.24 16.41
N ARG A 452 37.39 -0.43 16.57
CA ARG A 452 36.10 -0.61 15.87
C ARG A 452 36.28 -0.64 14.36
N VAL A 453 36.96 0.37 13.81
CA VAL A 453 37.15 0.48 12.37
C VAL A 453 38.00 -0.66 11.82
N ALA A 454 39.06 -1.06 12.54
CA ALA A 454 39.92 -2.18 12.14
C ALA A 454 39.13 -3.51 12.05
N VAL A 455 38.22 -3.77 13.00
CA VAL A 455 37.51 -5.07 13.06
C VAL A 455 36.21 -5.11 12.30
N THR A 456 35.45 -3.98 12.21
CA THR A 456 34.17 -3.92 11.56
C THR A 456 34.17 -3.27 10.17
N GLY A 457 35.28 -2.62 9.82
CA GLY A 457 35.43 -1.86 8.57
C GLY A 457 34.69 -0.52 8.57
N SER A 458 33.97 -0.15 9.63
CA SER A 458 33.14 1.05 9.68
C SER A 458 33.23 1.75 11.05
N HIS A 459 32.98 3.06 11.05
CA HIS A 459 32.83 3.82 12.29
C HIS A 459 31.43 3.68 12.92
N ILE A 460 30.45 3.15 12.17
CA ILE A 460 29.11 2.81 12.63
C ILE A 460 28.99 1.28 12.62
N SER A 461 28.77 0.69 13.78
CA SER A 461 28.62 -0.76 13.94
C SER A 461 27.75 -1.05 15.17
N PRO A 462 27.34 -2.30 15.39
CA PRO A 462 26.79 -2.74 16.68
C PRO A 462 27.74 -2.49 17.84
N PRO A 463 27.37 -2.75 19.09
CA PRO A 463 28.27 -2.61 20.25
C PRO A 463 29.58 -3.36 20.02
N LEU A 464 30.71 -2.75 20.42
CA LEU A 464 32.05 -3.24 20.05
C LEU A 464 32.35 -4.62 20.61
N TYR A 465 32.11 -4.82 21.88
CA TYR A 465 32.55 -6.04 22.57
C TYR A 465 31.73 -7.26 22.12
N GLU A 466 30.46 -7.10 21.95
CA GLU A 466 29.56 -8.10 21.38
C GLU A 466 29.92 -8.40 19.91
N SER A 467 30.36 -7.39 19.17
CA SER A 467 30.88 -7.59 17.80
C SER A 467 32.16 -8.41 17.78
N LEU A 468 33.07 -8.20 18.75
CA LEU A 468 34.29 -8.99 18.89
C LEU A 468 34.01 -10.45 19.29
N GLU A 469 33.04 -10.66 20.19
CA GLU A 469 32.60 -12.00 20.58
C GLU A 469 32.06 -12.78 19.36
N LEU A 470 31.16 -12.17 18.59
CA LEU A 470 30.56 -12.81 17.40
C LEU A 470 31.58 -13.05 16.28
N LEU A 471 32.54 -12.16 16.07
CA LEU A 471 33.65 -12.38 15.13
C LEU A 471 34.56 -13.52 15.55
N GLY A 472 34.66 -13.78 16.84
CA GLY A 472 35.63 -14.68 17.41
C GLY A 472 37.06 -14.14 17.44
N ARG A 473 37.86 -14.80 18.26
CA ARG A 473 39.24 -14.38 18.51
C ARG A 473 40.11 -14.34 17.26
N GLU A 474 40.07 -15.39 16.47
CA GLU A 474 40.94 -15.54 15.29
C GLU A 474 40.72 -14.42 14.27
N VAL A 475 39.47 -14.16 13.90
CA VAL A 475 39.14 -13.13 12.93
C VAL A 475 39.46 -11.73 13.47
N THR A 476 39.10 -11.47 14.72
CA THR A 476 39.39 -10.20 15.39
C THR A 476 40.89 -9.90 15.37
N MET A 477 41.73 -10.85 15.83
CA MET A 477 43.18 -10.64 15.90
C MET A 477 43.83 -10.50 14.52
N ARG A 478 43.32 -11.26 13.51
CA ARG A 478 43.79 -11.13 12.13
C ARG A 478 43.52 -9.72 11.58
N ARG A 479 42.31 -9.19 11.78
CA ARG A 479 41.93 -7.85 11.30
C ARG A 479 42.67 -6.72 11.99
N LEU A 480 42.88 -6.82 13.32
CA LEU A 480 43.67 -5.85 14.06
C LEU A 480 45.13 -5.83 13.59
N ARG A 481 45.73 -6.99 13.35
CA ARG A 481 47.12 -7.09 12.84
C ARG A 481 47.22 -6.57 11.41
N ALA A 482 46.21 -6.82 10.56
CA ALA A 482 46.18 -6.29 9.20
C ALA A 482 46.09 -4.75 9.17
N ALA A 483 45.47 -4.12 10.17
CA ALA A 483 45.40 -2.66 10.28
C ALA A 483 46.76 -2.02 10.73
N LEU A 484 47.76 -2.81 11.07
CA LEU A 484 49.12 -2.36 11.39
C LEU A 484 50.09 -2.51 10.21
N ALA A 485 49.71 -3.20 9.16
CA ALA A 485 50.49 -3.40 7.94
C ALA A 485 50.32 -2.21 6.98
#